data_ffe41707cef075e38a3d44fb4200bf4e
#
_entry.id   ffe41707cef075e38a3d44fb4200bf4e
#
_cell.length_a   1.000
_cell.length_b   1.000
_cell.length_c   1.000
_cell.angle_alpha   90.00
_cell.angle_beta   90.00
_cell.angle_gamma   90.00
#
_symmetry.space_group_name_H-M   'P 1'
#
loop_
_entity.id
_entity.type
_entity.pdbx_description
1 polymer ?
#
loop_
_entity_poly.entity_id
_entity_poly.type
_entity_poly.pdbx_seq_one_letter_code
_entity_poly.pdbx_strand_id
1 'polypeptide(L)'
;MRSEEEAYKELMKKEKFISYSLKAIKALATRAMILENDCIPIKFQNLSYKKIFNAIRVGMSICAKSTKTWGWPITLQVEPSSMCNLRCALCPVTEGMDRPTGNMDLELFKKIIDEIGDYVFFIILWDWGEPFINPAVYDMITYAKKRNINLISSTNAHLFAKEENAKKLVASGIDSIIVAIDGIKQDTYELFRQTGKLETALKGTRNLVAMKRVLNSQTPLINFRFLATKHNEHEIPDLKKLAKSLGVDALTIKTVNPYESYSENKFDRQANFDEILPVNERYQRFAYEEVAGKRHRIRRNPPCKRLWDCMTIRWNGVVPICTYDYREMHVLGNIMTTSTKNIWYGDSIGSFRRQFGNDPELIDLCKSCSYSFVGGSCDGETIAEVFYNQSVENLFSRPENAEKVKPL
;
A
#
# COMPACT_ATOMS: atom_id res chain seq x y z
N MET A 1 15.15 -40.18 -4.63
CA MET A 1 14.15 -39.65 -5.57
C MET A 1 13.63 -38.37 -4.96
N ARG A 2 13.72 -37.23 -5.67
CA ARG A 2 13.05 -35.97 -5.23
C ARG A 2 11.55 -36.21 -5.35
N SER A 3 10.76 -35.71 -4.39
CA SER A 3 9.30 -35.78 -4.47
C SER A 3 8.79 -34.95 -5.66
N GLU A 4 7.66 -35.33 -6.25
CA GLU A 4 7.02 -34.53 -7.32
C GLU A 4 6.76 -33.10 -6.88
N GLU A 5 6.48 -32.91 -5.62
CA GLU A 5 6.28 -31.58 -5.02
C GLU A 5 7.57 -30.73 -4.99
N GLU A 6 8.73 -31.35 -4.73
CA GLU A 6 10.03 -30.66 -4.81
C GLU A 6 10.38 -30.28 -6.25
N ALA A 7 10.13 -31.17 -7.21
CA ALA A 7 10.33 -30.90 -8.63
C ALA A 7 9.43 -29.78 -9.13
N TYR A 8 8.15 -29.76 -8.72
CA TYR A 8 7.21 -28.68 -9.04
C TYR A 8 7.64 -27.33 -8.44
N LYS A 9 8.06 -27.32 -7.16
CA LYS A 9 8.57 -26.10 -6.51
C LYS A 9 9.83 -25.54 -7.21
N GLU A 10 10.70 -26.43 -7.69
CA GLU A 10 11.90 -26.03 -8.42
C GLU A 10 11.57 -25.49 -9.81
N LEU A 11 10.61 -26.10 -10.52
CA LEU A 11 10.11 -25.62 -11.82
C LEU A 11 9.49 -24.21 -11.67
N MET A 12 8.62 -24.02 -10.70
CA MET A 12 8.00 -22.71 -10.43
C MET A 12 9.02 -21.63 -10.04
N LYS A 13 10.11 -21.99 -9.37
CA LYS A 13 11.22 -21.06 -9.09
C LYS A 13 11.95 -20.68 -10.37
N LYS A 14 12.21 -21.63 -11.28
CA LYS A 14 12.85 -21.37 -12.58
C LYS A 14 12.01 -20.47 -13.47
N GLU A 15 10.71 -20.72 -13.58
CA GLU A 15 9.79 -19.88 -14.36
C GLU A 15 9.75 -18.44 -13.84
N LYS A 16 9.65 -18.26 -12.52
CA LYS A 16 9.72 -16.93 -11.92
C LYS A 16 11.05 -16.22 -12.21
N PHE A 17 12.16 -16.93 -12.11
CA PHE A 17 13.47 -16.37 -12.40
C PHE A 17 13.59 -15.94 -13.86
N ILE A 18 13.15 -16.75 -14.80
CA ILE A 18 13.12 -16.43 -16.24
C ILE A 18 12.24 -15.19 -16.48
N SER A 19 11.04 -15.16 -15.90
CA SER A 19 10.13 -14.01 -16.03
C SER A 19 10.75 -12.71 -15.50
N TYR A 20 11.40 -12.74 -14.34
CA TYR A 20 12.09 -11.55 -13.80
C TYR A 20 13.29 -11.13 -14.66
N SER A 21 14.04 -12.09 -15.19
CA SER A 21 15.16 -11.80 -16.09
C SER A 21 14.70 -11.14 -17.39
N LEU A 22 13.63 -11.63 -18.01
CA LEU A 22 13.03 -11.03 -19.20
C LEU A 22 12.51 -9.60 -18.92
N LYS A 23 11.86 -9.39 -17.77
CA LYS A 23 11.42 -8.05 -17.36
C LYS A 23 12.61 -7.10 -17.17
N ALA A 24 13.71 -7.57 -16.59
CA ALA A 24 14.92 -6.77 -16.41
C ALA A 24 15.56 -6.41 -17.75
N ILE A 25 15.68 -7.37 -18.67
CA ILE A 25 16.22 -7.14 -20.03
C ILE A 25 15.34 -6.12 -20.79
N LYS A 26 14.00 -6.30 -20.76
CA LYS A 26 13.07 -5.36 -21.36
C LYS A 26 13.22 -3.95 -20.76
N ALA A 27 13.31 -3.85 -19.43
CA ALA A 27 13.51 -2.56 -18.76
C ALA A 27 14.82 -1.89 -19.15
N LEU A 28 15.92 -2.64 -19.29
CA LEU A 28 17.21 -2.14 -19.77
C LEU A 28 17.13 -1.63 -21.21
N ALA A 29 16.45 -2.34 -22.09
CA ALA A 29 16.31 -1.98 -23.51
C ALA A 29 15.40 -0.78 -23.73
N THR A 30 14.24 -0.75 -23.04
CA THR A 30 13.19 0.25 -23.29
C THR A 30 13.20 1.42 -22.31
N ARG A 31 13.93 1.30 -21.20
CA ARG A 31 13.91 2.23 -20.05
C ARG A 31 12.50 2.48 -19.52
N ALA A 32 11.64 1.45 -19.65
CA ALA A 32 10.26 1.49 -19.22
C ALA A 32 9.87 0.16 -18.57
N MET A 33 8.93 0.21 -17.64
CA MET A 33 8.31 -0.97 -17.06
C MET A 33 6.91 -0.64 -16.56
N ILE A 34 6.08 -1.66 -16.42
CA ILE A 34 4.79 -1.56 -15.74
C ILE A 34 4.89 -2.43 -14.50
N LEU A 35 4.61 -1.84 -13.35
CA LEU A 35 4.40 -2.56 -12.10
C LEU A 35 2.95 -2.42 -11.71
N GLU A 36 2.45 -3.44 -11.05
CA GLU A 36 1.09 -3.44 -10.53
C GLU A 36 1.13 -3.22 -9.02
N ASN A 37 0.36 -2.24 -8.56
CA ASN A 37 0.14 -2.03 -7.14
C ASN A 37 -1.37 -2.00 -6.92
N ASP A 38 -1.87 -2.90 -6.08
CA ASP A 38 -3.31 -2.97 -5.81
C ASP A 38 -4.17 -3.27 -7.06
N CYS A 39 -3.67 -4.10 -7.95
CA CYS A 39 -4.22 -4.33 -9.30
C CYS A 39 -4.28 -3.07 -10.18
N ILE A 40 -3.69 -1.96 -9.75
CA ILE A 40 -3.58 -0.73 -10.53
C ILE A 40 -2.24 -0.75 -11.26
N PRO A 41 -2.24 -0.68 -12.61
CA PRO A 41 -1.00 -0.61 -13.36
C PRO A 41 -0.35 0.77 -13.18
N ILE A 42 0.92 0.76 -12.82
CA ILE A 42 1.75 1.96 -12.71
C ILE A 42 2.81 1.89 -13.78
N LYS A 43 2.77 2.83 -14.72
CA LYS A 43 3.72 2.90 -15.82
C LYS A 43 4.91 3.75 -15.43
N PHE A 44 6.09 3.16 -15.51
CA PHE A 44 7.37 3.84 -15.36
C PHE A 44 7.99 4.05 -16.73
N GLN A 45 8.43 5.27 -17.01
CA GLN A 45 9.08 5.65 -18.27
C GLN A 45 10.33 6.45 -18.01
N ASN A 46 11.23 6.49 -18.97
CA ASN A 46 12.50 7.25 -18.88
C ASN A 46 13.31 6.88 -17.63
N LEU A 47 13.27 5.61 -17.24
CA LEU A 47 14.04 5.12 -16.10
C LEU A 47 15.53 5.31 -16.36
N SER A 48 16.24 5.81 -15.35
CA SER A 48 17.71 5.84 -15.40
C SER A 48 18.28 4.44 -15.23
N TYR A 49 19.39 4.15 -15.87
CA TYR A 49 20.09 2.88 -15.66
C TYR A 49 20.47 2.67 -14.18
N LYS A 50 20.76 3.75 -13.45
CA LYS A 50 21.01 3.71 -12.00
C LYS A 50 19.84 3.09 -11.24
N LYS A 51 18.59 3.50 -11.54
CA LYS A 51 17.38 2.90 -10.97
C LYS A 51 17.26 1.41 -11.35
N ILE A 52 17.40 1.09 -12.64
CA ILE A 52 17.25 -0.28 -13.12
C ILE A 52 18.28 -1.22 -12.48
N PHE A 53 19.56 -0.86 -12.48
CA PHE A 53 20.59 -1.66 -11.82
C PHE A 53 20.40 -1.79 -10.31
N ASN A 54 19.90 -0.72 -9.66
CA ASN A 54 19.52 -0.80 -8.25
C ASN A 54 18.42 -1.84 -8.01
N ALA A 55 17.37 -1.84 -8.81
CA ALA A 55 16.29 -2.82 -8.70
C ALA A 55 16.78 -4.27 -8.90
N ILE A 56 17.70 -4.49 -9.85
CA ILE A 56 18.32 -5.81 -10.05
C ILE A 56 19.08 -6.24 -8.79
N ARG A 57 19.90 -5.37 -8.21
CA ARG A 57 20.65 -5.65 -6.98
C ARG A 57 19.72 -5.96 -5.80
N VAL A 58 18.62 -5.21 -5.66
CA VAL A 58 17.60 -5.47 -4.64
C VAL A 58 16.95 -6.84 -4.88
N GLY A 59 16.56 -7.14 -6.10
CA GLY A 59 15.99 -8.44 -6.47
C GLY A 59 16.93 -9.60 -6.13
N MET A 60 18.23 -9.48 -6.44
CA MET A 60 19.24 -10.47 -6.08
C MET A 60 19.37 -10.62 -4.55
N SER A 61 19.31 -9.50 -3.80
CA SER A 61 19.36 -9.52 -2.33
C SER A 61 18.16 -10.25 -1.71
N ILE A 62 16.97 -10.08 -2.31
CA ILE A 62 15.74 -10.77 -1.90
C ILE A 62 15.89 -12.28 -2.14
N CYS A 63 16.34 -12.69 -3.33
CA CYS A 63 16.54 -14.09 -3.67
C CYS A 63 17.56 -14.77 -2.75
N ALA A 64 18.65 -14.07 -2.42
CA ALA A 64 19.69 -14.55 -1.53
C ALA A 64 19.34 -14.45 -0.05
N LYS A 65 18.19 -13.83 0.31
CA LYS A 65 17.85 -13.47 1.70
C LYS A 65 19.02 -12.79 2.42
N SER A 66 19.72 -11.90 1.72
CA SER A 66 20.95 -11.27 2.18
C SER A 66 20.73 -10.42 3.42
N THR A 67 21.57 -10.54 4.43
CA THR A 67 21.52 -9.68 5.64
C THR A 67 21.91 -8.23 5.33
N LYS A 68 22.82 -8.02 4.37
CA LYS A 68 23.13 -6.70 3.81
C LYS A 68 22.62 -6.66 2.38
N THR A 69 21.71 -5.73 2.10
CA THR A 69 21.21 -5.55 0.73
C THR A 69 22.32 -5.01 -0.16
N TRP A 70 22.25 -5.35 -1.46
CA TRP A 70 23.21 -4.87 -2.46
C TRP A 70 22.75 -3.59 -3.15
N GLY A 71 21.52 -3.14 -2.84
CA GLY A 71 20.91 -1.94 -3.38
C GLY A 71 20.15 -1.13 -2.33
N TRP A 72 19.79 0.09 -2.71
CA TRP A 72 18.94 0.99 -1.95
C TRP A 72 17.46 0.57 -2.05
N PRO A 73 16.59 1.02 -1.13
CA PRO A 73 15.16 0.75 -1.26
C PRO A 73 14.65 1.29 -2.59
N ILE A 74 13.80 0.51 -3.26
CA ILE A 74 13.16 0.92 -4.51
C ILE A 74 11.79 1.56 -4.24
N THR A 75 11.24 1.32 -3.06
CA THR A 75 9.98 1.89 -2.58
C THR A 75 10.23 2.64 -1.27
N LEU A 76 9.61 3.80 -1.13
CA LEU A 76 9.49 4.47 0.16
C LEU A 76 8.02 4.47 0.58
N GLN A 77 7.77 4.19 1.84
CA GLN A 77 6.49 4.50 2.47
C GLN A 77 6.71 5.66 3.41
N VAL A 78 6.10 6.79 3.10
CA VAL A 78 6.31 8.05 3.82
C VAL A 78 5.00 8.47 4.45
N GLU A 79 5.06 8.86 5.72
CA GLU A 79 3.93 9.39 6.47
C GLU A 79 3.96 10.92 6.46
N PRO A 80 3.20 11.61 5.58
CA PRO A 80 3.19 13.08 5.58
C PRO A 80 2.56 13.66 6.82
N SER A 81 1.56 12.97 7.38
CA SER A 81 0.86 13.35 8.61
C SER A 81 0.40 12.11 9.35
N SER A 82 0.58 12.09 10.65
CA SER A 82 -0.01 11.08 11.55
C SER A 82 -1.35 11.52 12.14
N MET A 83 -1.80 12.74 11.83
CA MET A 83 -3.12 13.25 12.23
C MET A 83 -4.20 12.85 11.22
N CYS A 84 -5.43 12.66 11.70
CA CYS A 84 -6.57 12.37 10.85
C CYS A 84 -7.80 13.17 11.30
N ASN A 85 -8.61 13.59 10.34
CA ASN A 85 -9.87 14.29 10.56
C ASN A 85 -11.06 13.33 10.78
N LEU A 86 -10.85 12.03 10.66
CA LEU A 86 -11.86 10.99 10.94
C LEU A 86 -11.43 10.09 12.10
N ARG A 87 -12.42 9.33 12.61
CA ARG A 87 -12.25 8.33 13.67
C ARG A 87 -12.78 6.98 13.19
N CYS A 88 -12.06 6.38 12.21
CA CYS A 88 -12.49 5.11 11.63
C CYS A 88 -12.41 3.97 12.65
N ALA A 89 -13.41 3.07 12.61
CA ALA A 89 -13.36 1.84 13.39
C ALA A 89 -12.12 1.01 13.01
N LEU A 90 -11.52 0.31 13.95
CA LEU A 90 -10.33 -0.54 13.79
C LEU A 90 -9.08 0.20 13.29
N CYS A 91 -9.08 1.54 13.24
CA CYS A 91 -7.91 2.29 12.81
C CYS A 91 -6.99 2.58 14.00
N PRO A 92 -5.68 2.24 13.93
CA PRO A 92 -4.74 2.54 15.00
C PRO A 92 -4.69 4.03 15.39
N VAL A 93 -4.95 4.95 14.45
CA VAL A 93 -5.03 6.39 14.75
C VAL A 93 -6.18 6.71 15.72
N THR A 94 -7.29 5.99 15.61
CA THR A 94 -8.45 6.16 16.48
C THR A 94 -8.21 5.53 17.86
N GLU A 95 -7.54 4.39 17.89
CA GLU A 95 -7.27 3.63 19.11
C GLU A 95 -6.11 4.22 19.94
N GLY A 96 -5.27 5.02 19.29
CA GLY A 96 -4.02 5.54 19.87
C GLY A 96 -2.82 4.69 19.44
N MET A 97 -1.78 5.36 18.97
CA MET A 97 -0.56 4.71 18.45
C MET A 97 0.59 4.74 19.46
N ASP A 98 0.37 5.29 20.67
CA ASP A 98 1.37 5.46 21.73
C ASP A 98 2.65 6.18 21.26
N ARG A 99 2.53 7.07 20.27
CA ARG A 99 3.61 7.90 19.72
C ARG A 99 3.15 9.32 19.42
N PRO A 100 4.07 10.29 19.31
CA PRO A 100 3.71 11.67 18.94
C PRO A 100 2.98 11.75 17.61
N THR A 101 2.13 12.77 17.47
CA THR A 101 1.42 13.09 16.23
C THR A 101 1.92 14.42 15.68
N GLY A 102 1.92 14.54 14.34
CA GLY A 102 2.36 15.75 13.67
C GLY A 102 2.41 15.63 12.16
N ASN A 103 3.01 16.64 11.54
CA ASN A 103 3.22 16.72 10.09
C ASN A 103 4.71 16.66 9.77
N MET A 104 5.06 15.97 8.68
CA MET A 104 6.42 15.96 8.15
C MET A 104 6.78 17.35 7.61
N ASP A 105 7.96 17.81 7.98
CA ASP A 105 8.55 19.02 7.41
C ASP A 105 8.99 18.79 5.96
N LEU A 106 8.81 19.81 5.11
CA LEU A 106 9.18 19.73 3.69
C LEU A 106 10.70 19.53 3.51
N GLU A 107 11.51 20.16 4.34
CA GLU A 107 12.99 20.04 4.23
C GLU A 107 13.45 18.64 4.63
N LEU A 108 12.80 18.01 5.61
CA LEU A 108 13.05 16.60 5.91
C LEU A 108 12.73 15.71 4.71
N PHE A 109 11.58 15.93 4.07
CA PHE A 109 11.22 15.18 2.87
C PHE A 109 12.22 15.40 1.73
N LYS A 110 12.62 16.63 1.47
CA LYS A 110 13.64 16.96 0.45
C LYS A 110 14.96 16.26 0.75
N LYS A 111 15.43 16.28 2.00
CA LYS A 111 16.65 15.58 2.43
C LYS A 111 16.58 14.10 2.05
N ILE A 112 15.46 13.42 2.33
CA ILE A 112 15.27 12.02 1.98
C ILE A 112 15.38 11.82 0.46
N ILE A 113 14.68 12.64 -0.31
CA ILE A 113 14.68 12.54 -1.77
C ILE A 113 16.04 12.86 -2.37
N ASP A 114 16.79 13.80 -1.81
CA ASP A 114 18.13 14.15 -2.28
C ASP A 114 19.15 13.04 -2.00
N GLU A 115 19.03 12.35 -0.85
CA GLU A 115 19.93 11.26 -0.51
C GLU A 115 19.70 10.00 -1.37
N ILE A 116 18.43 9.60 -1.60
CA ILE A 116 18.13 8.28 -2.18
C ILE A 116 17.16 8.29 -3.37
N GLY A 117 16.62 9.43 -3.76
CA GLY A 117 15.60 9.52 -4.82
C GLY A 117 16.06 8.97 -6.19
N ASP A 118 17.36 9.00 -6.47
CA ASP A 118 17.93 8.43 -7.70
C ASP A 118 17.76 6.90 -7.80
N TYR A 119 17.45 6.23 -6.70
CA TYR A 119 17.28 4.78 -6.62
C TYR A 119 15.81 4.38 -6.46
N VAL A 120 14.96 5.32 -6.01
CA VAL A 120 13.55 5.10 -5.70
C VAL A 120 12.70 5.14 -6.96
N PHE A 121 11.88 4.13 -7.16
CA PHE A 121 10.88 4.08 -8.23
C PHE A 121 9.57 4.67 -7.78
N PHE A 122 9.19 4.39 -6.52
CA PHE A 122 7.83 4.54 -6.06
C PHE A 122 7.75 5.05 -4.64
N ILE A 123 6.88 6.01 -4.40
CA ILE A 123 6.56 6.49 -3.05
C ILE A 123 5.09 6.20 -2.76
N ILE A 124 4.86 5.47 -1.69
CA ILE A 124 3.59 5.31 -1.02
C ILE A 124 3.48 6.48 -0.04
N LEU A 125 2.75 7.53 -0.42
CA LEU A 125 2.71 8.78 0.31
C LEU A 125 1.52 8.81 1.30
N TRP A 126 1.43 7.80 2.10
CA TRP A 126 0.57 7.69 3.29
C TRP A 126 1.11 6.59 4.19
N ASP A 127 0.72 6.64 5.45
CA ASP A 127 0.88 5.54 6.39
C ASP A 127 -0.29 5.57 7.37
N TRP A 128 -0.13 6.12 8.55
CA TRP A 128 -1.20 6.32 9.51
C TRP A 128 -1.57 7.80 9.58
N GLY A 129 -2.85 8.13 9.42
CA GLY A 129 -3.36 9.49 9.34
C GLY A 129 -3.96 9.85 7.99
N GLU A 130 -4.30 11.13 7.81
CA GLU A 130 -4.76 11.69 6.55
C GLU A 130 -3.62 12.55 5.95
N PRO A 131 -3.00 12.15 4.85
CA PRO A 131 -1.82 12.84 4.30
C PRO A 131 -2.06 14.33 3.99
N PHE A 132 -3.27 14.65 3.54
CA PHE A 132 -3.61 15.98 3.05
C PHE A 132 -3.95 16.99 4.18
N ILE A 133 -3.88 16.57 5.43
CA ILE A 133 -3.83 17.51 6.59
C ILE A 133 -2.50 18.29 6.59
N ASN A 134 -1.43 17.67 6.09
CA ASN A 134 -0.16 18.37 5.91
C ASN A 134 -0.24 19.32 4.69
N PRO A 135 -0.20 20.65 4.86
CA PRO A 135 -0.28 21.58 3.74
C PRO A 135 0.90 21.48 2.78
N ALA A 136 2.06 20.99 3.24
CA ALA A 136 3.27 20.82 2.44
C ALA A 136 3.23 19.57 1.54
N VAL A 137 2.20 18.71 1.65
CA VAL A 137 2.14 17.45 0.89
C VAL A 137 2.16 17.67 -0.63
N TYR A 138 1.56 18.75 -1.12
CA TYR A 138 1.55 19.06 -2.55
C TYR A 138 2.95 19.41 -3.08
N ASP A 139 3.72 20.14 -2.27
CA ASP A 139 5.12 20.47 -2.59
C ASP A 139 6.03 19.24 -2.51
N MET A 140 5.78 18.34 -1.55
CA MET A 140 6.47 17.04 -1.48
C MET A 140 6.25 16.23 -2.75
N ILE A 141 5.00 16.15 -3.24
CA ILE A 141 4.67 15.45 -4.48
C ILE A 141 5.44 16.09 -5.64
N THR A 142 5.32 17.40 -5.82
CA THR A 142 5.98 18.15 -6.89
C THR A 142 7.50 17.96 -6.84
N TYR A 143 8.09 17.94 -5.65
CA TYR A 143 9.53 17.74 -5.48
C TYR A 143 9.98 16.35 -5.92
N ALA A 144 9.28 15.31 -5.51
CA ALA A 144 9.60 13.94 -5.88
C ALA A 144 9.38 13.67 -7.39
N LYS A 145 8.38 14.30 -8.00
CA LYS A 145 8.13 14.22 -9.45
C LYS A 145 9.31 14.72 -10.29
N LYS A 146 10.05 15.74 -9.83
CA LYS A 146 11.28 16.23 -10.50
C LYS A 146 12.38 15.17 -10.60
N ARG A 147 12.38 14.14 -9.74
CA ARG A 147 13.30 13.01 -9.76
C ARG A 147 12.75 11.79 -10.52
N ASN A 148 11.70 11.96 -11.29
CA ASN A 148 11.02 10.88 -12.01
C ASN A 148 10.66 9.71 -11.06
N ILE A 149 10.04 10.03 -9.94
CA ILE A 149 9.51 9.08 -8.96
C ILE A 149 8.00 9.06 -9.11
N ASN A 150 7.40 7.88 -9.16
CA ASN A 150 5.95 7.74 -9.16
C ASN A 150 5.41 7.79 -7.73
N LEU A 151 4.27 8.46 -7.55
CA LEU A 151 3.64 8.62 -6.25
C LEU A 151 2.19 8.17 -6.27
N ILE A 152 1.83 7.44 -5.25
CA ILE A 152 0.44 7.13 -4.91
C ILE A 152 0.15 7.60 -3.50
N SER A 153 -1.08 8.11 -3.27
CA SER A 153 -1.54 8.42 -1.92
C SER A 153 -2.94 7.87 -1.68
N SER A 154 -3.37 7.90 -0.43
CA SER A 154 -4.72 7.49 -0.01
C SER A 154 -5.36 8.58 0.82
N THR A 155 -6.67 8.78 0.66
CA THR A 155 -7.43 9.83 1.35
C THR A 155 -8.85 9.39 1.67
N ASN A 156 -9.42 10.01 2.71
CA ASN A 156 -10.86 9.95 2.98
C ASN A 156 -11.67 10.98 2.15
N ALA A 157 -11.01 11.75 1.32
CA ALA A 157 -11.53 12.77 0.39
C ALA A 157 -12.24 13.98 1.01
N HIS A 158 -12.43 14.08 2.32
CA HIS A 158 -13.15 15.20 2.95
C HIS A 158 -12.50 16.56 2.67
N LEU A 159 -11.16 16.61 2.67
CA LEU A 159 -10.44 17.85 2.40
C LEU A 159 -10.60 18.34 0.96
N PHE A 160 -10.88 17.44 0.04
CA PHE A 160 -11.13 17.76 -1.38
C PHE A 160 -12.55 18.26 -1.66
N ALA A 161 -13.46 18.29 -0.67
CA ALA A 161 -14.71 19.02 -0.77
C ALA A 161 -14.50 20.53 -0.99
N LYS A 162 -13.31 21.05 -0.63
CA LYS A 162 -12.79 22.33 -1.08
C LYS A 162 -12.12 22.16 -2.44
N GLU A 163 -12.66 22.78 -3.47
CA GLU A 163 -12.18 22.65 -4.86
C GLU A 163 -10.71 23.04 -5.03
N GLU A 164 -10.24 24.04 -4.29
CA GLU A 164 -8.85 24.47 -4.32
C GLU A 164 -7.87 23.33 -3.97
N ASN A 165 -8.22 22.49 -2.98
CA ASN A 165 -7.38 21.36 -2.59
C ASN A 165 -7.35 20.29 -3.70
N ALA A 166 -8.48 20.04 -4.36
CA ALA A 166 -8.55 19.14 -5.50
C ALA A 166 -7.69 19.67 -6.67
N LYS A 167 -7.74 20.96 -6.94
CA LYS A 167 -6.91 21.63 -7.94
C LYS A 167 -5.43 21.49 -7.62
N LYS A 168 -5.02 21.75 -6.37
CA LYS A 168 -3.63 21.57 -5.91
C LYS A 168 -3.15 20.15 -6.10
N LEU A 169 -3.97 19.13 -5.76
CA LEU A 169 -3.60 17.75 -5.93
C LEU A 169 -3.37 17.39 -7.39
N VAL A 170 -4.29 17.72 -8.28
CA VAL A 170 -4.14 17.41 -9.71
C VAL A 170 -2.93 18.14 -10.29
N ALA A 171 -2.73 19.41 -9.95
CA ALA A 171 -1.61 20.22 -10.41
C ALA A 171 -0.24 19.72 -9.87
N SER A 172 -0.20 19.02 -8.73
CA SER A 172 1.04 18.48 -8.18
C SER A 172 1.65 17.34 -9.00
N GLY A 173 0.86 16.74 -9.90
CA GLY A 173 1.29 15.66 -10.79
C GLY A 173 1.40 14.29 -10.13
N ILE A 174 0.70 14.07 -9.02
CA ILE A 174 0.60 12.73 -8.40
C ILE A 174 0.05 11.72 -9.40
N ASP A 175 0.57 10.50 -9.40
CA ASP A 175 0.22 9.48 -10.40
C ASP A 175 -1.11 8.78 -10.08
N SER A 176 -1.38 8.50 -8.81
CA SER A 176 -2.62 7.86 -8.39
C SER A 176 -3.09 8.32 -7.02
N ILE A 177 -4.39 8.36 -6.82
CA ILE A 177 -5.04 8.65 -5.55
C ILE A 177 -6.10 7.61 -5.24
N ILE A 178 -5.99 7.00 -4.06
CA ILE A 178 -6.99 6.10 -3.52
C ILE A 178 -7.98 6.92 -2.72
N VAL A 179 -9.25 6.85 -3.08
CA VAL A 179 -10.35 7.42 -2.32
C VAL A 179 -11.05 6.29 -1.58
N ALA A 180 -10.96 6.32 -0.27
CA ALA A 180 -11.51 5.27 0.59
C ALA A 180 -12.99 5.52 0.89
N ILE A 181 -13.88 4.69 0.33
CA ILE A 181 -15.33 4.74 0.45
C ILE A 181 -15.83 3.38 0.92
N ASP A 182 -16.32 3.29 2.16
CA ASP A 182 -16.70 2.03 2.80
C ASP A 182 -18.22 1.91 3.04
N GLY A 183 -19.02 2.62 2.26
CA GLY A 183 -20.48 2.60 2.22
C GLY A 183 -21.01 3.56 1.17
N ILE A 184 -22.20 3.31 0.62
CA ILE A 184 -22.90 4.19 -0.34
C ILE A 184 -24.11 4.89 0.28
N LYS A 185 -24.43 4.57 1.53
CA LYS A 185 -25.40 5.26 2.38
C LYS A 185 -24.69 5.78 3.61
N GLN A 186 -25.20 6.87 4.20
CA GLN A 186 -24.55 7.50 5.35
C GLN A 186 -24.42 6.56 6.55
N ASP A 187 -25.49 5.85 6.86
CA ASP A 187 -25.52 4.89 7.97
C ASP A 187 -24.46 3.77 7.80
N THR A 188 -24.40 3.16 6.62
CA THR A 188 -23.41 2.12 6.31
C THR A 188 -21.97 2.68 6.29
N TYR A 189 -21.80 3.85 5.70
CA TYR A 189 -20.50 4.52 5.65
C TYR A 189 -19.95 4.83 7.04
N GLU A 190 -20.82 5.33 7.94
CA GLU A 190 -20.45 5.77 9.29
C GLU A 190 -20.13 4.60 10.23
N LEU A 191 -20.64 3.39 9.96
CA LEU A 191 -20.25 2.20 10.74
C LEU A 191 -18.74 1.99 10.76
N PHE A 192 -18.06 2.24 9.66
CA PHE A 192 -16.62 2.12 9.57
C PHE A 192 -15.91 3.50 9.62
N ARG A 193 -16.39 4.48 8.84
CA ARG A 193 -15.84 5.85 8.74
C ARG A 193 -16.49 6.78 9.77
N GLN A 194 -16.37 6.43 11.05
CA GLN A 194 -16.95 7.21 12.15
C GLN A 194 -16.54 8.69 12.06
N THR A 195 -17.48 9.57 12.39
CA THR A 195 -17.38 11.03 12.20
C THR A 195 -17.31 11.50 10.74
N GLY A 196 -17.28 10.58 9.78
CA GLY A 196 -17.24 10.90 8.36
C GLY A 196 -18.63 11.22 7.79
N LYS A 197 -18.68 12.14 6.83
CA LYS A 197 -19.89 12.45 6.07
C LYS A 197 -19.72 11.98 4.63
N LEU A 198 -20.53 11.01 4.22
CA LEU A 198 -20.46 10.42 2.89
C LEU A 198 -20.56 11.48 1.78
N GLU A 199 -21.51 12.40 1.88
CA GLU A 199 -21.70 13.44 0.88
C GLU A 199 -20.47 14.36 0.76
N THR A 200 -19.75 14.61 1.85
CA THR A 200 -18.49 15.36 1.83
C THR A 200 -17.40 14.59 1.07
N ALA A 201 -17.28 13.29 1.28
CA ALA A 201 -16.32 12.44 0.56
C ALA A 201 -16.67 12.34 -0.94
N LEU A 202 -17.95 12.20 -1.27
CA LEU A 202 -18.43 12.16 -2.66
C LEU A 202 -18.24 13.51 -3.35
N LYS A 203 -18.48 14.64 -2.66
CA LYS A 203 -18.17 15.98 -3.17
C LYS A 203 -16.69 16.14 -3.46
N GLY A 204 -15.82 15.68 -2.54
CA GLY A 204 -14.38 15.69 -2.75
C GLY A 204 -13.97 14.89 -3.99
N THR A 205 -14.56 13.72 -4.19
CA THR A 205 -14.33 12.91 -5.37
C THR A 205 -14.78 13.59 -6.66
N ARG A 206 -15.98 14.18 -6.66
CA ARG A 206 -16.48 14.96 -7.83
C ARG A 206 -15.52 16.10 -8.19
N ASN A 207 -15.02 16.81 -7.17
CA ASN A 207 -14.04 17.88 -7.39
C ASN A 207 -12.73 17.36 -8.00
N LEU A 208 -12.21 16.22 -7.54
CA LEU A 208 -11.02 15.61 -8.12
C LEU A 208 -11.22 15.26 -9.61
N VAL A 209 -12.34 14.60 -9.93
CA VAL A 209 -12.69 14.26 -11.32
C VAL A 209 -12.89 15.51 -12.18
N ALA A 210 -13.56 16.54 -11.65
CA ALA A 210 -13.77 17.80 -12.34
C ALA A 210 -12.44 18.51 -12.62
N MET A 211 -11.53 18.57 -11.63
CA MET A 211 -10.24 19.24 -11.80
C MET A 211 -9.31 18.51 -12.79
N LYS A 212 -9.38 17.20 -12.90
CA LYS A 212 -8.68 16.48 -13.98
C LYS A 212 -9.12 16.99 -15.36
N ARG A 213 -10.44 17.18 -15.56
CA ARG A 213 -10.99 17.70 -16.82
C ARG A 213 -10.59 19.15 -17.06
N VAL A 214 -10.74 20.00 -16.05
CA VAL A 214 -10.41 21.45 -16.13
C VAL A 214 -8.93 21.66 -16.46
N LEU A 215 -8.04 20.88 -15.86
CA LEU A 215 -6.60 20.98 -16.08
C LEU A 215 -6.10 20.11 -17.26
N ASN A 216 -7.02 19.45 -17.99
CA ASN A 216 -6.70 18.49 -19.06
C ASN A 216 -5.61 17.48 -18.64
N SER A 217 -5.70 17.00 -17.41
CA SER A 217 -4.70 16.08 -16.81
C SER A 217 -5.15 14.62 -16.91
N GLN A 218 -4.22 13.75 -17.32
CA GLN A 218 -4.44 12.30 -17.28
C GLN A 218 -4.26 11.73 -15.85
N THR A 219 -3.59 12.45 -14.97
CA THR A 219 -3.33 12.05 -13.58
C THR A 219 -4.00 13.01 -12.58
N PRO A 220 -4.27 12.54 -11.36
CA PRO A 220 -4.08 11.18 -10.85
C PRO A 220 -5.06 10.16 -11.44
N LEU A 221 -4.67 8.86 -11.48
CA LEU A 221 -5.64 7.78 -11.55
C LEU A 221 -6.43 7.78 -10.24
N ILE A 222 -7.75 8.01 -10.30
CA ILE A 222 -8.64 8.05 -9.14
C ILE A 222 -9.22 6.66 -8.93
N ASN A 223 -8.80 6.01 -7.85
CA ASN A 223 -9.23 4.66 -7.48
C ASN A 223 -10.16 4.70 -6.28
N PHE A 224 -11.43 4.35 -6.43
CA PHE A 224 -12.28 4.04 -5.29
C PHE A 224 -11.80 2.75 -4.65
N ARG A 225 -11.62 2.78 -3.34
CA ARG A 225 -11.34 1.61 -2.53
C ARG A 225 -12.47 1.38 -1.54
N PHE A 226 -12.98 0.16 -1.53
CA PHE A 226 -14.04 -0.30 -0.65
C PHE A 226 -13.55 -1.47 0.18
N LEU A 227 -13.69 -1.36 1.50
CA LEU A 227 -13.43 -2.47 2.42
C LEU A 227 -14.72 -3.23 2.66
N ALA A 228 -14.82 -4.40 2.06
CA ALA A 228 -15.99 -5.27 2.23
C ALA A 228 -16.05 -5.84 3.66
N THR A 229 -17.21 -5.69 4.26
CA THR A 229 -17.62 -6.25 5.55
C THR A 229 -19.00 -6.85 5.41
N LYS A 230 -19.47 -7.62 6.38
CA LYS A 230 -20.86 -8.13 6.38
C LYS A 230 -21.91 -7.03 6.36
N HIS A 231 -21.55 -5.83 6.83
CA HIS A 231 -22.48 -4.72 6.95
C HIS A 231 -22.66 -3.93 5.65
N ASN A 232 -21.70 -4.05 4.70
CA ASN A 232 -21.70 -3.25 3.49
C ASN A 232 -21.55 -4.06 2.19
N GLU A 233 -21.27 -5.36 2.25
CA GLU A 233 -21.06 -6.17 1.04
C GLU A 233 -22.24 -6.19 0.09
N HIS A 234 -23.48 -6.02 0.62
CA HIS A 234 -24.70 -5.95 -0.17
C HIS A 234 -24.79 -4.69 -1.03
N GLU A 235 -24.04 -3.64 -0.72
CA GLU A 235 -23.99 -2.38 -1.46
C GLU A 235 -23.06 -2.43 -2.70
N ILE A 236 -22.24 -3.46 -2.86
CA ILE A 236 -21.23 -3.53 -3.91
C ILE A 236 -21.81 -3.37 -5.33
N PRO A 237 -22.97 -3.95 -5.71
CA PRO A 237 -23.55 -3.75 -7.02
C PRO A 237 -23.89 -2.27 -7.31
N ASP A 238 -24.42 -1.56 -6.34
CA ASP A 238 -24.76 -0.15 -6.48
C ASP A 238 -23.53 0.76 -6.32
N LEU A 239 -22.54 0.39 -5.53
CA LEU A 239 -21.24 1.03 -5.48
C LEU A 239 -20.57 1.08 -6.87
N LYS A 240 -20.66 0.01 -7.67
CA LYS A 240 -20.14 -0.01 -9.04
C LYS A 240 -20.84 1.00 -9.93
N LYS A 241 -22.15 1.11 -9.83
CA LYS A 241 -22.92 2.12 -10.57
C LYS A 241 -22.51 3.54 -10.14
N LEU A 242 -22.39 3.75 -8.82
CA LEU A 242 -21.95 5.03 -8.26
C LEU A 242 -20.55 5.41 -8.75
N ALA A 243 -19.57 4.51 -8.68
CA ALA A 243 -18.21 4.75 -9.12
C ALA A 243 -18.15 5.14 -10.61
N LYS A 244 -18.89 4.42 -11.48
CA LYS A 244 -19.01 4.74 -12.91
C LYS A 244 -19.68 6.10 -13.13
N SER A 245 -20.75 6.41 -12.41
CA SER A 245 -21.47 7.70 -12.55
C SER A 245 -20.63 8.90 -12.12
N LEU A 246 -19.76 8.73 -11.13
CA LEU A 246 -18.81 9.75 -10.69
C LEU A 246 -17.64 9.93 -11.65
N GLY A 247 -17.38 8.96 -12.51
CA GLY A 247 -16.28 8.99 -13.48
C GLY A 247 -14.92 8.75 -12.84
N VAL A 248 -14.84 7.98 -11.74
CA VAL A 248 -13.57 7.51 -11.20
C VAL A 248 -12.93 6.51 -12.15
N ASP A 249 -11.61 6.42 -12.13
CA ASP A 249 -10.86 5.62 -13.10
C ASP A 249 -10.86 4.13 -12.77
N ALA A 250 -10.94 3.78 -11.48
CA ALA A 250 -10.94 2.39 -11.02
C ALA A 250 -11.75 2.20 -9.73
N LEU A 251 -12.18 0.96 -9.50
CA LEU A 251 -12.75 0.50 -8.23
C LEU A 251 -11.99 -0.75 -7.78
N THR A 252 -11.51 -0.74 -6.55
CA THR A 252 -10.90 -1.90 -5.91
C THR A 252 -11.69 -2.27 -4.66
N ILE A 253 -12.04 -3.55 -4.55
CA ILE A 253 -12.76 -4.10 -3.40
C ILE A 253 -11.81 -5.01 -2.63
N LYS A 254 -11.68 -4.74 -1.34
CA LYS A 254 -10.83 -5.51 -0.43
C LYS A 254 -11.63 -5.98 0.76
N THR A 255 -11.16 -7.02 1.40
CA THR A 255 -11.66 -7.38 2.73
C THR A 255 -10.99 -6.51 3.79
N VAL A 256 -11.72 -6.18 4.83
CA VAL A 256 -11.13 -5.58 6.03
C VAL A 256 -9.99 -6.46 6.57
N ASN A 257 -8.91 -5.85 6.99
CA ASN A 257 -7.76 -6.54 7.56
C ASN A 257 -7.63 -6.17 9.05
N PRO A 258 -7.71 -7.16 9.95
CA PRO A 258 -7.46 -6.88 11.36
C PRO A 258 -5.97 -6.59 11.51
N TYR A 259 -5.67 -5.47 12.10
CA TYR A 259 -4.34 -5.24 12.64
C TYR A 259 -4.34 -5.84 14.03
N GLU A 260 -3.74 -7.02 14.19
CA GLU A 260 -3.51 -7.58 15.51
C GLU A 260 -2.56 -6.62 16.24
N SER A 261 -3.08 -5.89 17.23
CA SER A 261 -2.24 -5.01 18.02
C SER A 261 -1.45 -5.85 19.03
N TYR A 262 -0.24 -5.38 19.35
CA TYR A 262 0.62 -5.92 20.40
C TYR A 262 0.03 -5.81 21.82
N SER A 263 -1.20 -5.32 22.00
CA SER A 263 -1.79 -5.22 23.33
C SER A 263 -2.39 -6.55 23.73
N GLU A 264 -1.72 -7.23 24.63
CA GLU A 264 -2.16 -8.47 25.28
C GLU A 264 -3.52 -8.35 26.01
N ASN A 265 -4.09 -7.15 26.18
CA ASN A 265 -5.19 -6.90 27.13
C ASN A 265 -6.38 -6.09 26.62
N LYS A 266 -6.52 -5.78 25.32
CA LYS A 266 -7.70 -5.05 24.86
C LYS A 266 -8.33 -5.73 23.65
N PHE A 267 -9.40 -6.44 23.93
CA PHE A 267 -10.29 -7.16 23.04
C PHE A 267 -9.78 -8.54 22.61
N ASP A 268 -10.61 -9.52 22.81
CA ASP A 268 -10.64 -10.73 22.01
C ASP A 268 -11.05 -10.32 20.58
N ARG A 269 -10.09 -9.69 19.87
CA ARG A 269 -10.29 -9.11 18.53
C ARG A 269 -10.63 -10.17 17.50
N GLN A 270 -10.26 -11.44 17.78
CA GLN A 270 -10.59 -12.55 16.91
C GLN A 270 -12.12 -12.77 16.87
N ALA A 271 -12.79 -12.77 18.02
CA ALA A 271 -14.25 -12.92 18.09
C ALA A 271 -14.98 -11.75 17.45
N ASN A 272 -14.55 -10.50 17.75
CA ASN A 272 -15.15 -9.30 17.15
C ASN A 272 -14.84 -9.17 15.66
N PHE A 273 -13.74 -9.76 15.20
CA PHE A 273 -13.35 -9.69 13.79
C PHE A 273 -14.21 -10.61 12.93
N ASP A 274 -14.51 -11.83 13.38
CA ASP A 274 -15.42 -12.74 12.68
C ASP A 274 -16.83 -12.16 12.53
N GLU A 275 -17.21 -11.24 13.42
CA GLU A 275 -18.46 -10.49 13.30
C GLU A 275 -18.49 -9.44 12.20
N ILE A 276 -17.32 -8.99 11.74
CA ILE A 276 -17.20 -7.93 10.73
C ILE A 276 -16.91 -8.51 9.34
N LEU A 277 -16.33 -9.71 9.27
CA LEU A 277 -15.99 -10.35 8.00
C LEU A 277 -17.18 -10.46 7.07
N PRO A 278 -16.99 -10.29 5.75
CA PRO A 278 -18.02 -10.56 4.76
C PRO A 278 -18.57 -11.98 4.90
N VAL A 279 -19.87 -12.15 4.73
CA VAL A 279 -20.52 -13.48 4.67
C VAL A 279 -20.22 -14.13 3.33
N ASN A 280 -20.17 -13.35 2.25
CA ASN A 280 -19.84 -13.84 0.93
C ASN A 280 -18.35 -14.22 0.87
N GLU A 281 -18.08 -15.49 0.65
CA GLU A 281 -16.73 -16.05 0.57
C GLU A 281 -15.86 -15.36 -0.49
N ARG A 282 -16.43 -14.83 -1.55
CA ARG A 282 -15.73 -14.07 -2.58
C ARG A 282 -14.99 -12.86 -2.01
N TYR A 283 -15.52 -12.25 -0.96
CA TYR A 283 -14.95 -11.09 -0.30
C TYR A 283 -14.17 -11.44 0.95
N GLN A 284 -14.07 -12.73 1.32
CA GLN A 284 -13.21 -13.18 2.40
C GLN A 284 -11.76 -13.27 1.95
N ARG A 285 -10.88 -12.72 2.77
CA ARG A 285 -9.46 -12.60 2.42
C ARG A 285 -8.66 -13.84 2.73
N PHE A 286 -8.87 -14.38 3.93
CA PHE A 286 -8.05 -15.46 4.44
C PHE A 286 -8.68 -16.82 4.17
N ALA A 287 -7.82 -17.83 4.01
CA ALA A 287 -8.26 -19.21 4.10
C ALA A 287 -8.36 -19.62 5.58
N TYR A 288 -9.39 -20.40 5.90
CA TYR A 288 -9.67 -20.87 7.25
C TYR A 288 -9.73 -22.38 7.31
N GLU A 289 -9.39 -22.92 8.49
CA GLU A 289 -9.62 -24.29 8.88
C GLU A 289 -10.42 -24.34 10.18
N GLU A 290 -11.17 -25.40 10.38
CA GLU A 290 -11.87 -25.64 11.63
C GLU A 290 -11.04 -26.55 12.54
N VAL A 291 -10.74 -26.05 13.74
CA VAL A 291 -10.04 -26.84 14.78
C VAL A 291 -10.87 -26.72 16.06
N ALA A 292 -11.36 -27.86 16.58
CA ALA A 292 -12.20 -27.91 17.77
C ALA A 292 -13.43 -26.97 17.72
N GLY A 293 -14.10 -26.87 16.57
CA GLY A 293 -15.29 -26.02 16.36
C GLY A 293 -15.00 -24.54 16.28
N LYS A 294 -13.75 -24.13 16.17
CA LYS A 294 -13.33 -22.72 15.96
C LYS A 294 -12.63 -22.55 14.62
N ARG A 295 -12.93 -21.45 13.95
CA ARG A 295 -12.26 -21.07 12.71
C ARG A 295 -10.90 -20.46 13.02
N HIS A 296 -9.85 -21.00 12.40
CA HIS A 296 -8.50 -20.49 12.48
C HIS A 296 -7.98 -20.15 11.09
N ARG A 297 -7.26 -19.03 10.97
CA ARG A 297 -6.58 -18.67 9.72
C ARG A 297 -5.43 -19.64 9.45
N ILE A 298 -5.38 -20.19 8.24
CA ILE A 298 -4.32 -21.10 7.83
C ILE A 298 -2.99 -20.34 7.72
N ARG A 299 -1.99 -20.77 8.48
CA ARG A 299 -0.65 -20.18 8.46
C ARG A 299 0.12 -20.53 7.20
N ARG A 300 1.04 -19.64 6.80
CA ARG A 300 2.03 -19.86 5.75
C ARG A 300 3.34 -19.14 6.08
N ASN A 301 4.42 -19.56 5.43
CA ASN A 301 5.66 -18.77 5.43
C ASN A 301 5.42 -17.46 4.65
N PRO A 302 5.60 -16.28 5.27
CA PRO A 302 5.28 -15.01 4.64
C PRO A 302 6.20 -14.71 3.44
N PRO A 303 5.65 -14.40 2.25
CA PRO A 303 6.44 -14.03 1.08
C PRO A 303 6.90 -12.56 1.10
N CYS A 304 7.08 -11.99 2.28
CA CYS A 304 7.39 -10.57 2.45
C CYS A 304 8.80 -10.24 1.95
N LYS A 305 8.91 -9.14 1.20
CA LYS A 305 10.17 -8.60 0.68
C LYS A 305 10.50 -7.20 1.22
N ARG A 306 9.60 -6.61 2.01
CA ARG A 306 9.68 -5.21 2.45
C ARG A 306 10.97 -4.87 3.22
N LEU A 307 11.57 -5.84 3.91
CA LEU A 307 12.86 -5.63 4.57
C LEU A 307 14.02 -5.35 3.60
N TRP A 308 13.86 -5.67 2.31
CA TRP A 308 14.90 -5.52 1.28
C TRP A 308 14.59 -4.44 0.24
N ASP A 309 13.31 -4.13 0.00
CA ASP A 309 12.90 -3.26 -1.09
C ASP A 309 12.17 -1.99 -0.65
N CYS A 310 11.77 -1.88 0.62
CA CYS A 310 10.97 -0.75 1.11
C CYS A 310 11.55 -0.17 2.41
N MET A 311 11.57 1.15 2.50
CA MET A 311 11.88 1.87 3.75
C MET A 311 10.63 2.66 4.16
N THR A 312 10.17 2.46 5.39
CA THR A 312 9.08 3.23 5.99
C THR A 312 9.66 4.39 6.79
N ILE A 313 9.12 5.60 6.60
CA ILE A 313 9.61 6.82 7.24
C ILE A 313 8.42 7.57 7.81
N ARG A 314 8.44 7.82 9.12
CA ARG A 314 7.42 8.57 9.83
C ARG A 314 7.59 10.08 9.64
N TRP A 315 6.54 10.84 10.00
CA TRP A 315 6.53 12.29 9.88
C TRP A 315 7.68 13.00 10.59
N ASN A 316 8.20 12.42 11.66
CA ASN A 316 9.30 12.95 12.49
C ASN A 316 10.68 12.35 12.14
N GLY A 317 10.80 11.65 11.01
CA GLY A 317 12.03 11.04 10.54
C GLY A 317 12.36 9.67 11.16
N VAL A 318 11.54 9.16 12.07
CA VAL A 318 11.70 7.80 12.61
C VAL A 318 11.52 6.77 11.50
N VAL A 319 12.38 5.77 11.48
CA VAL A 319 12.36 4.66 10.52
C VAL A 319 12.05 3.37 11.29
N PRO A 320 10.78 2.92 11.33
CA PRO A 320 10.43 1.62 11.87
C PRO A 320 10.79 0.50 10.90
N ILE A 321 10.79 -0.73 11.38
CA ILE A 321 11.06 -1.91 10.54
C ILE A 321 10.04 -2.06 9.40
N CYS A 322 8.78 -1.68 9.63
CA CYS A 322 7.67 -1.84 8.69
C CYS A 322 6.54 -0.85 9.00
N THR A 323 5.65 -0.60 8.04
CA THR A 323 4.42 0.19 8.22
C THR A 323 3.53 -0.34 9.34
N TYR A 324 3.47 -1.65 9.52
CA TYR A 324 2.65 -2.27 10.58
C TYR A 324 3.18 -2.05 11.99
N ASP A 325 4.43 -1.64 12.15
CA ASP A 325 4.99 -1.20 13.43
C ASP A 325 4.53 0.23 13.76
N TYR A 326 3.23 0.43 13.86
CA TYR A 326 2.63 1.74 14.09
C TYR A 326 2.90 2.33 15.49
N ARG A 327 3.32 1.49 16.43
CA ARG A 327 3.74 1.88 17.78
C ARG A 327 5.25 2.12 17.91
N GLU A 328 6.01 1.91 16.83
CA GLU A 328 7.47 2.11 16.80
C GLU A 328 8.23 1.22 17.83
N MET A 329 7.78 -0.04 17.96
CA MET A 329 8.43 -1.02 18.84
C MET A 329 9.78 -1.50 18.30
N HIS A 330 9.98 -1.44 16.98
CA HIS A 330 11.18 -1.88 16.27
C HIS A 330 11.75 -0.75 15.40
N VAL A 331 12.36 0.24 16.05
CA VAL A 331 12.95 1.40 15.38
C VAL A 331 14.35 1.08 14.90
N LEU A 332 14.62 1.35 13.62
CA LEU A 332 15.93 1.19 12.99
C LEU A 332 16.83 2.42 13.16
N GLY A 333 16.22 3.58 13.38
CA GLY A 333 16.91 4.86 13.56
C GLY A 333 16.02 6.05 13.23
N ASN A 334 16.61 7.25 13.20
CA ASN A 334 15.93 8.49 12.85
C ASN A 334 16.78 9.27 11.83
N ILE A 335 16.18 9.64 10.70
CA ILE A 335 16.86 10.36 9.59
C ILE A 335 17.32 11.76 10.00
N MET A 336 16.72 12.34 11.04
CA MET A 336 17.17 13.64 11.57
C MET A 336 18.56 13.56 12.21
N THR A 337 18.90 12.40 12.79
CA THR A 337 20.16 12.21 13.56
C THR A 337 21.14 11.25 12.90
N THR A 338 20.67 10.43 11.97
CA THR A 338 21.47 9.37 11.34
C THR A 338 21.24 9.40 9.82
N SER A 339 22.28 9.21 9.03
CA SER A 339 22.15 9.15 7.57
C SER A 339 21.27 7.98 7.13
N THR A 340 20.49 8.18 6.08
CA THR A 340 19.67 7.12 5.46
C THR A 340 20.49 5.87 5.14
N LYS A 341 21.75 6.07 4.72
CA LYS A 341 22.71 4.99 4.44
C LYS A 341 22.98 4.12 5.67
N ASN A 342 23.27 4.75 6.81
CA ASN A 342 23.59 4.03 8.04
C ASN A 342 22.38 3.26 8.59
N ILE A 343 21.17 3.78 8.39
CA ILE A 343 19.95 3.08 8.75
C ILE A 343 19.72 1.88 7.81
N TRP A 344 19.82 2.07 6.48
CA TRP A 344 19.49 1.04 5.50
C TRP A 344 20.49 -0.11 5.42
N TYR A 345 21.76 0.17 5.61
CA TYR A 345 22.86 -0.82 5.57
C TYR A 345 23.38 -1.20 6.95
N GLY A 346 22.79 -0.64 8.02
CA GLY A 346 23.24 -0.84 9.40
C GLY A 346 22.94 -2.23 9.94
N ASP A 347 23.55 -2.51 11.09
CA ASP A 347 23.44 -3.84 11.72
C ASP A 347 22.05 -4.11 12.29
N SER A 348 21.30 -3.07 12.70
CA SER A 348 19.94 -3.19 13.20
C SER A 348 19.02 -3.87 12.19
N ILE A 349 18.89 -3.29 10.98
CA ILE A 349 18.06 -3.90 9.93
C ILE A 349 18.67 -5.24 9.43
N GLY A 350 20.01 -5.36 9.45
CA GLY A 350 20.70 -6.61 9.13
C GLY A 350 20.31 -7.75 10.07
N SER A 351 20.15 -7.46 11.36
CA SER A 351 19.67 -8.42 12.35
C SER A 351 18.24 -8.88 12.05
N PHE A 352 17.32 -7.94 11.74
CA PHE A 352 15.95 -8.29 11.37
C PHE A 352 15.89 -9.13 10.06
N ARG A 353 16.69 -8.79 9.05
CA ARG A 353 16.79 -9.60 7.82
C ARG A 353 17.27 -11.02 8.11
N ARG A 354 18.22 -11.20 9.02
CA ARG A 354 18.71 -12.51 9.44
C ARG A 354 17.63 -13.30 10.18
N GLN A 355 16.97 -12.67 11.15
CA GLN A 355 15.88 -13.30 11.90
C GLN A 355 14.76 -13.74 10.96
N PHE A 356 14.28 -12.84 10.10
CA PHE A 356 13.24 -13.12 9.10
C PHE A 356 13.66 -14.21 8.11
N GLY A 357 14.93 -14.23 7.69
CA GLY A 357 15.47 -15.22 6.77
C GLY A 357 15.52 -16.63 7.37
N ASN A 358 15.80 -16.73 8.68
CA ASN A 358 15.82 -17.99 9.43
C ASN A 358 14.40 -18.44 9.76
N ASP A 359 13.67 -17.61 10.47
CA ASP A 359 12.28 -17.84 10.87
C ASP A 359 11.57 -16.51 11.10
N PRO A 360 10.57 -16.14 10.27
CA PRO A 360 9.80 -14.92 10.44
C PRO A 360 9.08 -14.81 11.79
N GLU A 361 8.77 -15.93 12.44
CA GLU A 361 8.07 -15.93 13.74
C GLU A 361 8.95 -15.48 14.91
N LEU A 362 10.27 -15.35 14.70
CA LEU A 362 11.19 -14.71 15.65
C LEU A 362 10.96 -13.20 15.79
N ILE A 363 10.19 -12.61 14.89
CA ILE A 363 9.79 -11.20 14.93
C ILE A 363 8.30 -11.14 15.25
N ASP A 364 7.94 -10.70 16.43
CA ASP A 364 6.53 -10.67 16.90
C ASP A 364 5.59 -9.98 15.93
N LEU A 365 6.04 -8.85 15.35
CA LEU A 365 5.33 -8.14 14.30
C LEU A 365 5.03 -9.01 13.09
N CYS A 366 5.97 -9.83 12.65
CA CYS A 366 5.81 -10.69 11.49
C CYS A 366 4.97 -11.94 11.82
N LYS A 367 5.04 -12.42 13.05
CA LYS A 367 4.25 -13.56 13.53
C LYS A 367 2.74 -13.29 13.41
N SER A 368 2.28 -12.09 13.75
CA SER A 368 0.87 -11.69 13.68
C SER A 368 0.49 -10.99 12.36
N CYS A 369 1.45 -10.73 11.49
CA CYS A 369 1.24 -10.05 10.22
C CYS A 369 0.30 -10.83 9.30
N SER A 370 -0.57 -10.11 8.57
CA SER A 370 -1.47 -10.72 7.58
C SER A 370 -0.76 -11.57 6.55
N TYR A 371 0.49 -11.29 6.21
CA TYR A 371 1.30 -12.10 5.29
C TYR A 371 1.62 -13.50 5.80
N SER A 372 1.58 -13.71 7.09
CA SER A 372 1.81 -15.02 7.71
C SER A 372 0.62 -15.97 7.60
N PHE A 373 -0.43 -15.55 6.87
CA PHE A 373 -1.63 -16.36 6.64
C PHE A 373 -1.95 -16.46 5.15
N VAL A 374 -2.53 -17.62 4.75
CA VAL A 374 -2.94 -17.85 3.36
C VAL A 374 -4.03 -16.83 2.97
N GLY A 375 -3.89 -16.19 1.82
CA GLY A 375 -4.74 -15.09 1.36
C GLY A 375 -4.37 -13.73 1.92
N GLY A 376 -3.46 -13.66 2.89
CA GLY A 376 -2.98 -12.38 3.43
C GLY A 376 -1.99 -11.68 2.51
N SER A 377 -2.00 -10.35 2.54
CA SER A 377 -1.09 -9.48 1.79
C SER A 377 -0.91 -8.18 2.54
N CYS A 378 0.29 -7.61 2.59
CA CYS A 378 0.49 -6.28 3.12
C CYS A 378 0.61 -5.20 2.04
N ASP A 379 0.82 -5.59 0.79
CA ASP A 379 0.93 -4.65 -0.32
C ASP A 379 -0.44 -4.24 -0.88
N GLY A 380 -1.50 -4.58 -0.14
CA GLY A 380 -2.82 -4.19 -0.51
C GLY A 380 -3.37 -4.93 -1.73
N GLU A 381 -2.89 -6.14 -2.01
CA GLU A 381 -3.46 -6.94 -3.08
C GLU A 381 -4.97 -7.01 -2.97
N THR A 382 -5.63 -6.77 -4.06
CA THR A 382 -7.07 -6.84 -4.20
C THR A 382 -7.51 -8.27 -4.21
N ILE A 383 -8.60 -8.54 -3.54
CA ILE A 383 -9.05 -9.90 -3.34
C ILE A 383 -10.26 -10.20 -4.18
N ALA A 384 -11.08 -9.20 -4.44
CA ALA A 384 -12.37 -9.43 -5.05
C ALA A 384 -12.47 -8.85 -6.47
N GLU A 385 -12.52 -7.55 -6.63
CA GLU A 385 -12.90 -6.97 -7.90
C GLU A 385 -12.15 -5.68 -8.20
N VAL A 386 -11.72 -5.55 -9.45
CA VAL A 386 -11.18 -4.33 -10.02
C VAL A 386 -11.88 -4.09 -11.34
N PHE A 387 -12.32 -2.87 -11.58
CA PHE A 387 -12.67 -2.45 -12.92
C PHE A 387 -11.93 -1.17 -13.28
N TYR A 388 -11.72 -0.98 -14.55
CA TYR A 388 -11.18 0.26 -15.10
C TYR A 388 -12.23 0.90 -16.00
N ASN A 389 -12.24 2.21 -16.07
CA ASN A 389 -12.99 2.91 -17.11
C ASN A 389 -12.20 2.90 -18.45
N GLN A 390 -12.86 3.31 -19.53
CA GLN A 390 -12.29 3.31 -20.88
C GLN A 390 -10.97 4.11 -20.96
N SER A 391 -10.83 5.17 -20.16
CA SER A 391 -9.60 5.99 -20.15
C SER A 391 -8.39 5.20 -19.64
N VAL A 392 -8.58 4.38 -18.60
CA VAL A 392 -7.52 3.54 -18.06
C VAL A 392 -7.20 2.38 -18.99
N GLU A 393 -8.22 1.75 -19.58
CA GLU A 393 -8.02 0.66 -20.55
C GLU A 393 -7.24 1.12 -21.78
N ASN A 394 -7.43 2.38 -22.20
CA ASN A 394 -6.69 2.96 -23.32
C ASN A 394 -5.23 3.32 -22.97
N LEU A 395 -4.97 3.67 -21.70
CA LEU A 395 -3.63 4.05 -21.24
C LEU A 395 -2.74 2.84 -20.94
N PHE A 396 -3.35 1.74 -20.53
CA PHE A 396 -2.67 0.53 -20.10
C PHE A 396 -3.31 -0.66 -20.83
N SER A 397 -2.56 -1.33 -21.69
CA SER A 397 -2.96 -2.68 -22.13
C SER A 397 -3.27 -3.51 -20.89
N ARG A 398 -4.42 -4.19 -20.88
CA ARG A 398 -4.84 -5.06 -19.77
C ARG A 398 -3.64 -5.83 -19.22
N PRO A 399 -3.40 -5.82 -17.90
CA PRO A 399 -2.39 -6.70 -17.32
C PRO A 399 -2.71 -8.15 -17.73
N GLU A 400 -1.70 -8.90 -18.15
CA GLU A 400 -1.84 -10.32 -18.52
C GLU A 400 -2.48 -11.19 -17.42
N ASN A 401 -2.58 -10.67 -16.20
CA ASN A 401 -3.21 -11.30 -15.03
C ASN A 401 -4.63 -10.79 -14.70
N ALA A 402 -5.23 -9.94 -15.55
CA ALA A 402 -6.62 -9.48 -15.31
C ALA A 402 -7.64 -10.64 -15.32
N GLU A 403 -7.27 -11.80 -15.88
CA GLU A 403 -8.07 -13.03 -15.84
C GLU A 403 -8.15 -13.68 -14.44
N LYS A 404 -7.25 -13.33 -13.51
CA LYS A 404 -7.34 -13.81 -12.11
C LYS A 404 -8.37 -13.05 -11.29
N VAL A 405 -8.81 -11.90 -11.75
CA VAL A 405 -9.98 -11.21 -11.23
C VAL A 405 -11.18 -11.86 -11.91
N LYS A 406 -11.90 -12.75 -11.21
CA LYS A 406 -13.11 -13.37 -11.75
C LYS A 406 -14.01 -12.28 -12.32
N PRO A 407 -14.44 -12.37 -13.59
CA PRO A 407 -15.37 -11.40 -14.13
C PRO A 407 -16.64 -11.36 -13.30
N LEU A 408 -17.26 -10.21 -13.25
CA LEU A 408 -18.49 -9.92 -12.54
C LEU A 408 -19.66 -10.75 -13.03
#